data_b3530d2333e64b2b21a0e9031d5f99d0
#
_entry.id   b3530d2333e64b2b21a0e9031d5f99d0
#
_cell.length_a   1.000
_cell.length_b   1.000
_cell.length_c   1.000
_cell.angle_alpha   90.00
_cell.angle_beta   90.00
_cell.angle_gamma   90.00
#
_symmetry.space_group_name_H-M   'P 1'
#
loop_
_entity.id
_entity.type
_entity.pdbx_description
1 polymer ?
#
loop_
_entity_poly.entity_id
_entity_poly.type
_entity_poly.pdbx_seq_one_letter_code
_entity_poly.pdbx_strand_id
1 'polypeptide(L)'
;IAMVFDDCTPHPATHKQAEKSMRLSLRWAERSKEAFAGSRNALFGIVQGGVHEDLRDTCLEGLTRIGFDGYAIGGLAVGEPREARERVLAHTAPRLPAERPRYLMGMGTPEDIIQAVAAGIDLFDCVLPTRNARNGWLYTRRGDVKIRNARWRDDTRSLDESCACYACRHF
;
A
#
# COMPACT_ATOMS: atom_id res chain seq x y z
N ILE A 1 6.57 -13.87 4.37
CA ILE A 1 7.07 -12.90 3.40
C ILE A 1 8.00 -11.94 4.12
N ALA A 2 9.18 -11.71 3.56
CA ALA A 2 10.10 -10.65 3.97
C ALA A 2 10.13 -9.56 2.89
N MET A 3 10.43 -8.33 3.31
CA MET A 3 10.61 -7.20 2.40
C MET A 3 12.10 -6.84 2.33
N VAL A 4 12.55 -6.37 1.17
CA VAL A 4 13.88 -5.74 1.08
C VAL A 4 13.91 -4.46 1.90
N PHE A 5 15.10 -3.99 2.30
CA PHE A 5 15.25 -2.65 2.83
C PHE A 5 15.06 -1.61 1.72
N ASP A 6 14.38 -0.53 2.05
CA ASP A 6 14.14 0.59 1.16
C ASP A 6 14.31 1.94 1.88
N ASP A 7 14.51 2.98 1.10
CA ASP A 7 14.53 4.37 1.54
C ASP A 7 13.28 5.06 1.00
N CYS A 8 12.29 5.23 1.87
CA CYS A 8 11.01 5.84 1.53
C CYS A 8 11.15 7.37 1.51
N THR A 9 11.14 7.97 0.33
CA THR A 9 11.26 9.42 0.16
C THR A 9 10.00 10.12 0.70
N PRO A 10 10.14 11.09 1.64
CA PRO A 10 8.99 11.89 2.09
C PRO A 10 8.48 12.79 0.97
N HIS A 11 7.19 13.16 1.02
CA HIS A 11 6.62 14.14 0.10
C HIS A 11 6.47 15.51 0.83
N PRO A 12 6.78 16.64 0.17
CA PRO A 12 7.28 16.77 -1.20
C PRO A 12 8.79 16.49 -1.32
N ALA A 13 9.19 15.92 -2.45
CA ALA A 13 10.59 15.71 -2.80
C ALA A 13 10.85 16.14 -4.24
N THR A 14 12.03 16.71 -4.48
CA THR A 14 12.49 16.97 -5.85
C THR A 14 12.81 15.65 -6.56
N HIS A 15 12.76 15.66 -7.90
CA HIS A 15 13.16 14.52 -8.73
C HIS A 15 14.53 13.96 -8.32
N LYS A 16 15.53 14.85 -8.13
CA LYS A 16 16.89 14.46 -7.71
C LYS A 16 16.92 13.77 -6.34
N GLN A 17 16.11 14.22 -5.38
CA GLN A 17 16.00 13.58 -4.07
C GLN A 17 15.36 12.19 -4.19
N ALA A 18 14.26 12.09 -4.94
CA ALA A 18 13.59 10.81 -5.20
C ALA A 18 14.50 9.82 -5.94
N GLU A 19 15.28 10.30 -6.93
CA GLU A 19 16.28 9.47 -7.63
C GLU A 19 17.37 8.95 -6.70
N LYS A 20 17.92 9.78 -5.83
CA LYS A 20 18.94 9.37 -4.87
C LYS A 20 18.41 8.27 -3.93
N SER A 21 17.24 8.44 -3.41
CA SER A 21 16.55 7.49 -2.53
C SER A 21 16.23 6.18 -3.26
N MET A 22 15.70 6.24 -4.47
CA MET A 22 15.41 5.09 -5.31
C MET A 22 16.68 4.27 -5.62
N ARG A 23 17.79 4.95 -6.00
CA ARG A 23 19.06 4.26 -6.25
C ARG A 23 19.65 3.62 -4.99
N LEU A 24 19.43 4.22 -3.80
CA LEU A 24 19.80 3.61 -2.54
C LEU A 24 18.98 2.35 -2.27
N SER A 25 17.67 2.41 -2.47
CA SER A 25 16.75 1.27 -2.34
C SER A 25 17.15 0.11 -3.26
N LEU A 26 17.54 0.38 -4.51
CA LEU A 26 18.02 -0.65 -5.43
C LEU A 26 19.29 -1.36 -4.92
N ARG A 27 20.29 -0.59 -4.43
CA ARG A 27 21.50 -1.19 -3.83
C ARG A 27 21.19 -2.04 -2.59
N TRP A 28 20.22 -1.60 -1.78
CA TRP A 28 19.79 -2.37 -0.61
C TRP A 28 18.99 -3.61 -1.01
N ALA A 29 18.22 -3.54 -2.09
CA ALA A 29 17.50 -4.69 -2.64
C ALA A 29 18.46 -5.81 -3.09
N GLU A 30 19.56 -5.46 -3.80
CA GLU A 30 20.63 -6.41 -4.17
C GLU A 30 21.23 -7.08 -2.92
N ARG A 31 21.66 -6.28 -1.93
CA ARG A 31 22.23 -6.79 -0.68
C ARG A 31 21.23 -7.64 0.11
N SER A 32 19.94 -7.25 0.12
CA SER A 32 18.90 -8.03 0.76
C SER A 32 18.72 -9.37 0.09
N LYS A 33 18.76 -9.41 -1.25
CA LYS A 33 18.67 -10.66 -2.03
C LYS A 33 19.83 -11.61 -1.73
N GLU A 34 21.04 -11.09 -1.68
CA GLU A 34 22.24 -11.87 -1.32
C GLU A 34 22.15 -12.43 0.11
N ALA A 35 21.79 -11.57 1.08
CA ALA A 35 21.68 -11.97 2.49
C ALA A 35 20.53 -12.98 2.73
N PHE A 36 19.52 -12.99 1.87
CA PHE A 36 18.36 -13.87 1.98
C PHE A 36 18.55 -15.21 1.28
N ALA A 37 19.69 -15.44 0.63
CA ALA A 37 20.00 -16.68 -0.07
C ALA A 37 19.88 -17.89 0.86
N GLY A 38 19.19 -18.95 0.38
CA GLY A 38 18.92 -20.16 1.17
C GLY A 38 17.72 -20.08 2.12
N SER A 39 17.07 -18.94 2.26
CA SER A 39 15.80 -18.83 3.00
C SER A 39 14.67 -19.56 2.27
N ARG A 40 13.76 -20.20 3.04
CA ARG A 40 12.54 -20.82 2.51
C ARG A 40 11.37 -19.82 2.39
N ASN A 41 11.55 -18.61 2.89
CA ASN A 41 10.52 -17.57 2.85
C ASN A 41 10.60 -16.80 1.53
N ALA A 42 9.48 -16.18 1.13
CA ALA A 42 9.45 -15.29 -0.01
C ALA A 42 10.06 -13.92 0.33
N LEU A 43 10.82 -13.35 -0.59
CA LEU A 43 11.39 -12.01 -0.51
C LEU A 43 10.77 -11.11 -1.59
N PHE A 44 10.22 -9.96 -1.18
CA PHE A 44 9.60 -8.99 -2.08
C PHE A 44 10.49 -7.78 -2.29
N GLY A 45 10.62 -7.35 -3.56
CA GLY A 45 11.22 -6.08 -3.95
C GLY A 45 10.25 -4.92 -3.77
N ILE A 46 10.76 -3.71 -3.48
CA ILE A 46 9.93 -2.51 -3.27
C ILE A 46 10.27 -1.47 -4.33
N VAL A 47 9.30 -1.12 -5.18
CA VAL A 47 9.43 -0.06 -6.19
C VAL A 47 9.32 1.30 -5.52
N GLN A 48 10.38 2.09 -5.61
CA GLN A 48 10.48 3.47 -5.14
C GLN A 48 10.61 4.44 -6.33
N GLY A 49 10.53 5.75 -6.10
CA GLY A 49 10.63 6.81 -7.12
C GLY A 49 9.72 8.01 -6.87
N GLY A 50 9.10 8.08 -5.67
CA GLY A 50 8.16 9.15 -5.31
C GLY A 50 6.99 9.22 -6.29
N VAL A 51 6.67 10.44 -6.75
CA VAL A 51 5.60 10.69 -7.72
C VAL A 51 6.09 10.78 -9.17
N HIS A 52 7.33 10.32 -9.43
CA HIS A 52 8.00 10.40 -10.74
C HIS A 52 7.95 9.05 -11.45
N GLU A 53 7.23 8.99 -12.56
CA GLU A 53 6.97 7.75 -13.31
C GLU A 53 8.24 7.15 -13.91
N ASP A 54 9.13 7.98 -14.45
CA ASP A 54 10.43 7.57 -15.01
C ASP A 54 11.34 6.90 -13.97
N LEU A 55 11.33 7.42 -12.73
CA LEU A 55 12.08 6.81 -11.63
C LEU A 55 11.47 5.48 -11.20
N ARG A 56 10.14 5.36 -11.22
CA ARG A 56 9.45 4.11 -10.93
C ARG A 56 9.74 3.04 -11.98
N ASP A 57 9.76 3.41 -13.24
CA ASP A 57 10.13 2.50 -14.33
C ASP A 57 11.59 2.03 -14.17
N THR A 58 12.53 2.95 -13.92
CA THR A 58 13.93 2.62 -13.65
C THR A 58 14.10 1.69 -12.44
N CYS A 59 13.36 1.95 -11.36
CA CYS A 59 13.39 1.12 -10.16
C CYS A 59 12.86 -0.29 -10.45
N LEU A 60 11.72 -0.38 -11.13
CA LEU A 60 11.09 -1.65 -11.48
C LEU A 60 11.99 -2.51 -12.38
N GLU A 61 12.60 -1.90 -13.39
CA GLU A 61 13.58 -2.59 -14.26
C GLU A 61 14.76 -3.16 -13.45
N GLY A 62 15.30 -2.37 -12.51
CA GLY A 62 16.37 -2.82 -11.63
C GLY A 62 15.95 -4.00 -10.76
N LEU A 63 14.79 -3.89 -10.11
CA LEU A 63 14.25 -4.96 -9.26
C LEU A 63 13.92 -6.23 -10.05
N THR A 64 13.36 -6.11 -11.25
CA THR A 64 13.04 -7.24 -12.11
C THR A 64 14.32 -7.96 -12.56
N ARG A 65 15.41 -7.24 -12.80
CA ARG A 65 16.72 -7.82 -13.12
C ARG A 65 17.32 -8.61 -11.96
N ILE A 66 17.16 -8.11 -10.72
CA ILE A 66 17.58 -8.82 -9.50
C ILE A 66 16.70 -10.08 -9.29
N GLY A 67 15.40 -9.97 -9.53
CA GLY A 67 14.43 -11.06 -9.42
C GLY A 67 13.97 -11.32 -7.98
N PHE A 68 12.67 -11.16 -7.75
CA PHE A 68 12.02 -11.36 -6.45
C PHE A 68 10.81 -12.30 -6.56
N ASP A 69 10.36 -12.81 -5.41
CA ASP A 69 9.18 -13.68 -5.33
C ASP A 69 7.87 -12.89 -5.47
N GLY A 70 7.92 -11.57 -5.23
CA GLY A 70 6.83 -10.62 -5.40
C GLY A 70 7.35 -9.20 -5.43
N TYR A 71 6.48 -8.25 -5.77
CA TYR A 71 6.84 -6.84 -5.92
C TYR A 71 5.85 -5.94 -5.20
N ALA A 72 6.38 -4.98 -4.46
CA ALA A 72 5.59 -3.98 -3.76
C ALA A 72 5.73 -2.59 -4.40
N ILE A 73 4.67 -1.79 -4.33
CA ILE A 73 4.69 -0.36 -4.61
C ILE A 73 4.81 0.37 -3.28
N GLY A 74 6.00 0.92 -3.01
CA GLY A 74 6.27 1.75 -1.83
C GLY A 74 6.27 3.24 -2.14
N GLY A 75 6.50 4.08 -1.13
CA GLY A 75 6.63 5.52 -1.28
C GLY A 75 5.36 6.24 -1.74
N LEU A 76 4.19 5.70 -1.40
CA LEU A 76 2.87 6.32 -1.55
C LEU A 76 2.20 6.45 -0.18
N ALA A 77 1.17 7.29 -0.09
CA ALA A 77 0.50 7.67 1.16
C ALA A 77 1.44 8.33 2.19
N VAL A 78 2.43 9.08 1.70
CA VAL A 78 3.43 9.80 2.50
C VAL A 78 3.25 11.32 2.47
N GLY A 79 2.06 11.80 2.05
CA GLY A 79 1.66 13.22 2.04
C GLY A 79 1.39 13.80 0.65
N GLU A 80 1.53 13.02 -0.41
CA GLU A 80 1.20 13.43 -1.77
C GLU A 80 -0.32 13.62 -1.97
N PRO A 81 -0.75 14.50 -2.92
CA PRO A 81 -2.13 14.62 -3.33
C PRO A 81 -2.70 13.30 -3.87
N ARG A 82 -4.00 13.10 -3.68
CA ARG A 82 -4.71 11.90 -4.14
C ARG A 82 -4.51 11.63 -5.63
N GLU A 83 -4.62 12.66 -6.45
CA GLU A 83 -4.49 12.57 -7.90
C GLU A 83 -3.08 12.09 -8.32
N ALA A 84 -2.05 12.55 -7.62
CA ALA A 84 -0.68 12.10 -7.87
C ALA A 84 -0.50 10.62 -7.51
N ARG A 85 -1.08 10.19 -6.39
CA ARG A 85 -1.06 8.80 -5.94
C ARG A 85 -1.79 7.87 -6.91
N GLU A 86 -3.00 8.23 -7.34
CA GLU A 86 -3.79 7.47 -8.29
C GLU A 86 -3.09 7.35 -9.65
N ARG A 87 -2.49 8.43 -10.13
CA ARG A 87 -1.69 8.43 -11.36
C ARG A 87 -0.50 7.47 -11.27
N VAL A 88 0.27 7.55 -10.18
CA VAL A 88 1.42 6.66 -9.97
C VAL A 88 0.99 5.20 -9.86
N LEU A 89 -0.11 4.91 -9.17
CA LEU A 89 -0.65 3.56 -9.07
C LEU A 89 -1.06 3.03 -10.45
N ALA A 90 -1.82 3.80 -11.21
CA ALA A 90 -2.26 3.44 -12.56
C ALA A 90 -1.08 3.23 -13.53
N HIS A 91 0.01 4.00 -13.35
CA HIS A 91 1.23 3.83 -14.12
C HIS A 91 2.01 2.58 -13.73
N THR A 92 2.22 2.36 -12.43
CA THR A 92 3.17 1.36 -11.93
C THR A 92 2.56 -0.04 -11.83
N ALA A 93 1.33 -0.18 -11.34
CA ALA A 93 0.73 -1.48 -11.05
C ALA A 93 0.64 -2.42 -12.27
N PRO A 94 0.21 -1.97 -13.47
CA PRO A 94 0.15 -2.84 -14.66
C PRO A 94 1.53 -3.29 -15.16
N ARG A 95 2.59 -2.57 -14.79
CA ARG A 95 3.97 -2.86 -15.20
C ARG A 95 4.67 -3.88 -14.31
N LEU A 96 4.14 -4.13 -13.12
CA LEU A 96 4.66 -5.20 -12.25
C LEU A 96 4.47 -6.57 -12.94
N PRO A 97 5.41 -7.53 -12.73
CA PRO A 97 5.27 -8.88 -13.27
C PRO A 97 3.92 -9.51 -12.90
N ALA A 98 3.16 -9.95 -13.92
CA ALA A 98 1.78 -10.43 -13.74
C ALA A 98 1.73 -11.79 -13.03
N GLU A 99 2.78 -12.57 -13.15
CA GLU A 99 2.93 -13.90 -12.57
C GLU A 99 3.45 -13.88 -11.12
N ARG A 100 3.66 -12.69 -10.56
CA ARG A 100 4.16 -12.51 -9.20
C ARG A 100 3.16 -11.72 -8.34
N PRO A 101 3.04 -12.04 -7.05
CA PRO A 101 2.21 -11.25 -6.14
C PRO A 101 2.59 -9.77 -6.15
N ARG A 102 1.59 -8.90 -6.20
CA ARG A 102 1.70 -7.45 -6.26
C ARG A 102 1.14 -6.84 -4.98
N TYR A 103 1.94 -6.07 -4.29
CA TYR A 103 1.61 -5.53 -2.99
C TYR A 103 1.61 -4.00 -3.00
N LEU A 104 0.52 -3.38 -2.57
CA LEU A 104 0.41 -1.93 -2.39
C LEU A 104 0.56 -1.58 -0.91
N MET A 105 1.66 -0.92 -0.55
CA MET A 105 2.01 -0.62 0.83
C MET A 105 1.28 0.62 1.36
N GLY A 106 0.74 0.52 2.57
CA GLY A 106 0.24 1.66 3.35
C GLY A 106 -1.09 2.25 2.89
N MET A 107 -1.76 1.66 1.90
CA MET A 107 -3.03 2.12 1.35
C MET A 107 -4.14 1.10 1.60
N GLY A 108 -5.34 1.56 1.95
CA GLY A 108 -6.43 0.64 2.28
C GLY A 108 -7.69 1.31 2.77
N THR A 109 -8.08 2.48 2.23
CA THR A 109 -9.48 2.89 2.27
C THR A 109 -10.30 1.98 1.35
N PRO A 110 -11.62 1.84 1.55
CA PRO A 110 -12.46 1.02 0.66
C PRO A 110 -12.28 1.37 -0.82
N GLU A 111 -12.21 2.65 -1.15
CA GLU A 111 -12.02 3.13 -2.52
C GLU A 111 -10.63 2.78 -3.05
N ASP A 112 -9.58 2.99 -2.24
CA ASP A 112 -8.20 2.67 -2.62
C ASP A 112 -8.07 1.16 -2.96
N ILE A 113 -8.67 0.29 -2.16
CA ILE A 113 -8.64 -1.17 -2.37
C ILE A 113 -9.32 -1.53 -3.71
N ILE A 114 -10.52 -1.00 -3.96
CA ILE A 114 -11.25 -1.30 -5.20
C ILE A 114 -10.45 -0.85 -6.43
N GLN A 115 -9.92 0.36 -6.41
CA GLN A 115 -9.13 0.91 -7.51
C GLN A 115 -7.83 0.11 -7.73
N ALA A 116 -7.16 -0.25 -6.64
CA ALA A 116 -5.90 -0.98 -6.72
C ALA A 116 -6.10 -2.44 -7.18
N VAL A 117 -7.16 -3.12 -6.74
CA VAL A 117 -7.53 -4.45 -7.23
C VAL A 117 -7.84 -4.40 -8.73
N ALA A 118 -8.57 -3.37 -9.19
CA ALA A 118 -8.82 -3.16 -10.61
C ALA A 118 -7.52 -2.92 -11.41
N ALA A 119 -6.49 -2.35 -10.79
CA ALA A 119 -5.16 -2.18 -11.37
C ALA A 119 -4.26 -3.45 -11.27
N GLY A 120 -4.74 -4.52 -10.63
CA GLY A 120 -4.05 -5.80 -10.51
C GLY A 120 -3.20 -5.97 -9.24
N ILE A 121 -3.52 -5.29 -8.17
CA ILE A 121 -2.88 -5.46 -6.85
C ILE A 121 -3.56 -6.61 -6.07
N ASP A 122 -2.74 -7.43 -5.40
CA ASP A 122 -3.18 -8.63 -4.66
C ASP A 122 -3.14 -8.46 -3.15
N LEU A 123 -2.20 -7.66 -2.63
CA LEU A 123 -1.91 -7.56 -1.20
C LEU A 123 -1.94 -6.09 -0.73
N PHE A 124 -2.39 -5.90 0.50
CA PHE A 124 -2.53 -4.57 1.12
C PHE A 124 -2.15 -4.62 2.58
N ASP A 125 -1.65 -3.50 3.09
CA ASP A 125 -1.67 -3.15 4.51
C ASP A 125 -2.16 -1.73 4.69
N CYS A 126 -2.87 -1.46 5.77
CA CYS A 126 -3.28 -0.10 6.10
C CYS A 126 -3.60 0.04 7.58
N VAL A 127 -3.10 1.10 8.18
CA VAL A 127 -3.41 1.44 9.59
C VAL A 127 -4.79 2.09 9.75
N LEU A 128 -5.37 2.63 8.65
CA LEU A 128 -6.59 3.43 8.73
C LEU A 128 -7.78 2.68 9.34
N PRO A 129 -8.10 1.43 8.96
CA PRO A 129 -9.25 0.73 9.54
C PRO A 129 -9.17 0.63 11.06
N THR A 130 -8.03 0.20 11.59
CA THR A 130 -7.83 0.03 13.03
C THR A 130 -7.66 1.37 13.75
N ARG A 131 -6.95 2.33 13.15
CA ARG A 131 -6.81 3.69 13.69
C ARG A 131 -8.14 4.41 13.76
N ASN A 132 -8.94 4.35 12.72
CA ASN A 132 -10.25 4.97 12.65
C ASN A 132 -11.21 4.31 13.64
N ALA A 133 -11.24 2.98 13.75
CA ALA A 133 -12.06 2.26 14.70
C ALA A 133 -11.76 2.66 16.16
N ARG A 134 -10.48 2.80 16.54
CA ARG A 134 -10.10 3.31 17.87
C ARG A 134 -10.63 4.72 18.16
N ASN A 135 -10.85 5.51 17.12
CA ASN A 135 -11.43 6.85 17.23
C ASN A 135 -12.94 6.88 17.04
N GLY A 136 -13.58 5.70 16.91
CA GLY A 136 -15.03 5.58 16.70
C GLY A 136 -15.47 5.97 15.29
N TRP A 137 -14.59 5.86 14.30
CA TRP A 137 -14.90 6.07 12.90
C TRP A 137 -14.82 4.73 12.16
N LEU A 138 -15.92 4.31 11.56
CA LEU A 138 -16.14 2.99 10.98
C LEU A 138 -16.61 3.11 9.53
N TYR A 139 -16.15 2.20 8.70
CA TYR A 139 -16.64 2.04 7.33
C TYR A 139 -17.78 1.02 7.31
N THR A 140 -18.91 1.40 6.73
CA THR A 140 -20.06 0.51 6.52
C THR A 140 -20.46 0.50 5.04
N ARG A 141 -21.33 -0.42 4.64
CA ARG A 141 -21.86 -0.46 3.27
C ARG A 141 -22.68 0.78 2.90
N ARG A 142 -23.12 1.54 3.89
CA ARG A 142 -23.92 2.77 3.72
C ARG A 142 -23.09 4.05 3.88
N GLY A 143 -21.75 3.91 3.97
CA GLY A 143 -20.82 5.01 4.18
C GLY A 143 -20.23 5.02 5.59
N ASP A 144 -19.61 6.14 5.94
CA ASP A 144 -18.90 6.29 7.20
C ASP A 144 -19.81 6.53 8.39
N VAL A 145 -19.58 5.80 9.47
CA VAL A 145 -20.24 6.00 10.75
C VAL A 145 -19.23 6.52 11.78
N LYS A 146 -19.54 7.67 12.38
CA LYS A 146 -18.81 8.22 13.53
C LYS A 146 -19.66 8.01 14.77
N ILE A 147 -19.43 6.90 15.49
CA ILE A 147 -20.29 6.46 16.62
C ILE A 147 -20.29 7.44 17.81
N ARG A 148 -19.30 8.34 17.89
CA ARG A 148 -19.23 9.38 18.92
C ARG A 148 -20.20 10.55 18.67
N ASN A 149 -20.84 10.62 17.50
CA ASN A 149 -21.83 11.64 17.21
C ASN A 149 -23.08 11.44 18.09
N ALA A 150 -23.67 12.53 18.57
CA ALA A 150 -24.81 12.53 19.46
C ALA A 150 -26.01 11.70 18.94
N ARG A 151 -26.19 11.66 17.61
CA ARG A 151 -27.26 10.88 16.96
C ARG A 151 -27.21 9.37 17.22
N TRP A 152 -26.03 8.85 17.64
CA TRP A 152 -25.83 7.42 17.89
C TRP A 152 -25.83 7.06 19.38
N ARG A 153 -26.01 8.06 20.26
CA ARG A 153 -25.88 7.88 21.73
C ARG A 153 -26.77 6.78 22.28
N ASP A 154 -28.01 6.75 21.81
CA ASP A 154 -29.05 5.86 22.31
C ASP A 154 -29.43 4.79 21.27
N ASP A 155 -28.62 4.61 20.23
CA ASP A 155 -28.86 3.60 19.21
C ASP A 155 -28.29 2.25 19.66
N THR A 156 -29.17 1.29 19.91
CA THR A 156 -28.82 -0.07 20.34
C THR A 156 -28.74 -1.09 19.20
N ARG A 157 -28.95 -0.64 17.97
CA ARG A 157 -28.88 -1.51 16.80
C ARG A 157 -27.43 -1.79 16.42
N SER A 158 -27.21 -2.89 15.69
CA SER A 158 -25.90 -3.17 15.09
C SER A 158 -25.46 -2.05 14.13
N LEU A 159 -24.16 -1.86 13.98
CA LEU A 159 -23.56 -0.84 13.09
C LEU A 159 -24.06 -0.94 11.64
N ASP A 160 -24.25 -2.14 11.15
CA ASP A 160 -24.82 -2.45 9.85
C ASP A 160 -25.63 -3.75 9.95
N GLU A 161 -26.96 -3.62 9.95
CA GLU A 161 -27.91 -4.74 10.08
C GLU A 161 -27.79 -5.76 8.93
N SER A 162 -27.26 -5.35 7.79
CA SER A 162 -27.02 -6.22 6.63
C SER A 162 -25.66 -6.92 6.66
N CYS A 163 -24.81 -6.60 7.66
CA CYS A 163 -23.45 -7.14 7.76
C CYS A 163 -23.40 -8.34 8.71
N ALA A 164 -22.77 -9.42 8.26
CA ALA A 164 -22.62 -10.63 9.05
C ALA A 164 -21.26 -10.76 9.78
N CYS A 165 -20.44 -9.69 9.83
CA CYS A 165 -19.17 -9.72 10.53
C CYS A 165 -19.33 -9.81 12.05
N TYR A 166 -18.24 -10.17 12.74
CA TYR A 166 -18.26 -10.34 14.21
C TYR A 166 -18.78 -9.09 14.95
N ALA A 167 -18.29 -7.90 14.55
CA ALA A 167 -18.72 -6.66 15.21
C ALA A 167 -20.24 -6.44 15.09
N CYS A 168 -20.81 -6.56 13.87
CA CYS A 168 -22.23 -6.33 13.66
C CYS A 168 -23.15 -7.43 14.23
N ARG A 169 -22.60 -8.61 14.59
CA ARG A 169 -23.38 -9.69 15.22
C ARG A 169 -23.41 -9.61 16.74
N HIS A 170 -22.42 -8.95 17.34
CA HIS A 170 -22.23 -9.00 18.79
C HIS A 170 -22.21 -7.62 19.47
N PHE A 171 -22.21 -6.54 18.69
CA PHE A 171 -22.19 -5.16 19.19
C PHE A 171 -23.13 -4.25 18.42
#